data_944604fa8c79a9fe975bcfea47ed52a1
#
_entry.id   944604fa8c79a9fe975bcfea47ed52a1
#
_cell.length_a   1.000
_cell.length_b   1.000
_cell.length_c   1.000
_cell.angle_alpha   90.00
_cell.angle_beta   90.00
_cell.angle_gamma   90.00
#
_symmetry.space_group_name_H-M   'P 1'
#
loop_
_entity.id
_entity.type
_entity.pdbx_description
1 polymer ?
#
loop_
_entity_poly.entity_id
_entity_poly.type
_entity_poly.pdbx_seq_one_letter_code
_entity_poly.pdbx_strand_id
1 'polypeptide(L)'
;IFAGYGVPVRSTCYGIIETKGWNRLGGWRIGIRDLHNNYHYYAHLGGFSKEIQLGQIVEPGKVIGFVGSTGYGPPGTAGKFPPHLHFGIYKDNGYTEWAFDPYMHLSLWERKERANTKR
;
A
#
# COMPACT_ATOMS: atom_id res chain seq x y z
N ILE A 1 -0.03 -5.87 -8.65
CA ILE A 1 -0.45 -7.27 -8.52
C ILE A 1 -1.95 -7.36 -8.77
N PHE A 2 -2.32 -8.03 -9.85
CA PHE A 2 -3.74 -8.21 -10.16
C PHE A 2 -4.31 -9.33 -9.30
N ALA A 3 -5.47 -9.06 -8.73
CA ALA A 3 -6.20 -10.02 -7.90
C ALA A 3 -7.67 -9.61 -7.91
N GLY A 4 -8.56 -10.53 -7.52
CA GLY A 4 -9.98 -10.23 -7.43
C GLY A 4 -10.30 -9.27 -6.28
N TYR A 5 -11.44 -8.59 -6.38
CA TYR A 5 -11.95 -7.76 -5.29
C TYR A 5 -12.07 -8.59 -4.01
N GLY A 6 -11.66 -8.01 -2.89
CA GLY A 6 -11.83 -8.63 -1.59
C GLY A 6 -10.77 -9.67 -1.22
N VAL A 7 -9.81 -9.95 -2.09
CA VAL A 7 -8.70 -10.84 -1.74
C VAL A 7 -7.92 -10.21 -0.57
N PRO A 8 -7.64 -10.97 0.51
CA PRO A 8 -6.92 -10.42 1.65
C PRO A 8 -5.53 -9.93 1.29
N VAL A 9 -5.17 -8.78 1.84
CA VAL A 9 -3.81 -8.21 1.76
C VAL A 9 -3.17 -8.40 3.11
N ARG A 10 -1.97 -8.96 3.12
CA ARG A 10 -1.26 -9.30 4.36
C ARG A 10 -0.01 -8.46 4.50
N SER A 11 0.34 -8.15 5.74
CA SER A 11 1.58 -7.44 6.01
C SER A 11 2.78 -8.25 5.52
N THR A 12 3.70 -7.57 4.85
CA THR A 12 4.94 -8.16 4.34
C THR A 12 6.08 -8.06 5.34
N CYS A 13 5.83 -7.45 6.50
CA CYS A 13 6.89 -7.21 7.46
C CYS A 13 6.34 -7.17 8.90
N TYR A 14 7.27 -7.23 9.83
CA TYR A 14 7.04 -6.88 11.21
C TYR A 14 7.26 -5.38 11.34
N GLY A 15 6.26 -4.64 11.74
CA GLY A 15 6.38 -3.20 11.79
C GLY A 15 5.19 -2.49 12.41
N ILE A 16 5.19 -1.18 12.31
CA ILE A 16 4.16 -0.30 12.89
C ILE A 16 3.31 0.27 11.77
N ILE A 17 1.98 0.25 11.96
CA ILE A 17 1.03 0.91 11.07
C ILE A 17 1.24 2.42 11.21
N GLU A 18 1.97 2.99 10.28
CA GLU A 18 2.34 4.41 10.30
C GLU A 18 1.29 5.27 9.61
N THR A 19 0.64 4.75 8.59
CA THR A 19 -0.33 5.47 7.79
C THR A 19 -1.53 4.58 7.49
N LYS A 20 -2.74 5.14 7.56
CA LYS A 20 -3.97 4.44 7.22
C LYS A 20 -5.03 5.46 6.86
N GLY A 21 -5.66 5.31 5.71
CA GLY A 21 -6.73 6.21 5.30
C GLY A 21 -6.76 6.43 3.81
N TRP A 22 -7.33 7.54 3.40
CA TRP A 22 -7.51 7.89 1.99
C TRP A 22 -6.37 8.76 1.48
N ASN A 23 -5.85 8.41 0.32
CA ASN A 23 -4.96 9.23 -0.47
C ASN A 23 -5.60 9.42 -1.85
N ARG A 24 -5.54 10.63 -2.40
CA ARG A 24 -6.24 10.92 -3.65
C ARG A 24 -5.83 9.99 -4.80
N LEU A 25 -4.57 9.65 -4.91
CA LEU A 25 -4.09 8.76 -5.96
C LEU A 25 -4.19 7.30 -5.56
N GLY A 26 -3.75 6.97 -4.36
CA GLY A 26 -3.69 5.59 -3.88
C GLY A 26 -5.00 5.03 -3.35
N GLY A 27 -6.02 5.84 -3.16
CA GLY A 27 -7.28 5.40 -2.57
C GLY A 27 -7.13 5.04 -1.11
N TRP A 28 -7.82 3.98 -0.66
CA TRP A 28 -7.61 3.45 0.67
C TRP A 28 -6.22 2.81 0.70
N ARG A 29 -5.37 3.29 1.59
CA ARG A 29 -3.99 2.84 1.64
C ARG A 29 -3.51 2.66 3.08
N ILE A 30 -2.50 1.80 3.24
CA ILE A 30 -1.81 1.54 4.50
C ILE A 30 -0.31 1.65 4.26
N GLY A 31 0.39 2.25 5.21
CA GLY A 31 1.85 2.27 5.24
C GLY A 31 2.35 1.64 6.52
N ILE A 32 3.30 0.72 6.41
CA ILE A 32 3.91 0.04 7.54
C ILE A 32 5.40 0.31 7.54
N ARG A 33 5.92 0.81 8.67
CA ARG A 33 7.34 1.05 8.85
C ARG A 33 7.96 -0.15 9.54
N ASP A 34 8.92 -0.81 8.88
CA ASP A 34 9.58 -1.98 9.46
C ASP A 34 10.75 -1.60 10.36
N LEU A 35 11.40 -2.61 10.93
CA LEU A 35 12.50 -2.43 11.89
C LEU A 35 13.77 -1.86 11.24
N HIS A 36 13.86 -1.93 9.92
CA HIS A 36 15.01 -1.43 9.16
C HIS A 36 14.73 -0.10 8.49
N ASN A 37 13.68 0.58 8.93
CA ASN A 37 13.25 1.87 8.40
C ASN A 37 12.81 1.83 6.94
N ASN A 38 12.34 0.69 6.47
CA ASN A 38 11.69 0.58 5.17
C ASN A 38 10.19 0.83 5.33
N TYR A 39 9.63 1.55 4.37
CA TYR A 39 8.21 1.87 4.34
C TYR A 39 7.51 0.96 3.34
N HIS A 40 6.65 0.08 3.84
CA HIS A 40 5.86 -0.84 3.03
C HIS A 40 4.52 -0.20 2.74
N TYR A 41 4.23 0.03 1.47
CA TYR A 41 3.07 0.78 1.03
C TYR A 41 2.11 -0.13 0.28
N TYR A 42 0.83 -0.07 0.67
CA TYR A 42 -0.24 -0.88 0.10
C TYR A 42 -1.38 0.06 -0.29
N ALA A 43 -1.73 0.10 -1.57
CA ALA A 43 -2.72 1.05 -2.08
C ALA A 43 -3.80 0.40 -2.91
N HIS A 44 -4.81 1.18 -3.24
CA HIS A 44 -6.00 0.80 -3.99
C HIS A 44 -6.82 -0.26 -3.27
N LEU A 45 -6.79 -0.25 -1.95
CA LEU A 45 -7.53 -1.22 -1.15
C LEU A 45 -9.03 -0.98 -1.25
N GLY A 46 -9.81 -2.05 -1.17
CA GLY A 46 -11.26 -1.95 -1.08
C GLY A 46 -11.71 -1.61 0.33
N GLY A 47 -10.91 -1.93 1.31
CA GLY A 47 -11.18 -1.63 2.71
C GLY A 47 -10.05 -2.12 3.59
N PHE A 48 -10.18 -1.84 4.88
CA PHE A 48 -9.22 -2.23 5.90
C PHE A 48 -9.77 -3.36 6.74
N SER A 49 -8.87 -4.20 7.28
CA SER A 49 -9.25 -5.12 8.33
C SER A 49 -9.74 -4.33 9.55
N LYS A 50 -10.79 -4.82 10.20
CA LYS A 50 -11.34 -4.18 11.40
C LYS A 50 -10.37 -4.15 12.57
N GLU A 51 -9.36 -5.00 12.53
CA GLU A 51 -8.38 -5.13 13.61
C GLU A 51 -7.21 -4.17 13.50
N ILE A 52 -7.12 -3.40 12.41
CA ILE A 52 -5.95 -2.56 12.11
C ILE A 52 -6.17 -1.13 12.58
N GLN A 53 -5.20 -0.62 13.33
CA GLN A 53 -5.22 0.77 13.85
C GLN A 53 -3.86 1.42 13.69
N LEU A 54 -3.86 2.74 13.53
CA LEU A 54 -2.62 3.53 13.53
C LEU A 54 -1.82 3.28 14.81
N GLY A 55 -0.51 3.13 14.65
CA GLY A 55 0.39 2.90 15.78
C GLY A 55 0.49 1.44 16.22
N GLN A 56 -0.34 0.57 15.65
CA GLN A 56 -0.33 -0.85 15.99
C GLN A 56 0.89 -1.54 15.40
N ILE A 57 1.46 -2.47 16.16
CA ILE A 57 2.51 -3.35 15.67
C ILE A 57 1.83 -4.56 15.03
N VAL A 58 2.28 -4.91 13.82
CA VAL A 58 1.78 -6.08 13.11
C VAL A 58 2.92 -7.02 12.75
N GLU A 59 2.58 -8.29 12.61
CA GLU A 59 3.52 -9.34 12.20
C GLU A 59 3.35 -9.66 10.71
N PRO A 60 4.38 -10.23 10.07
CA PRO A 60 4.22 -10.72 8.70
C PRO A 60 3.05 -11.70 8.61
N GLY A 61 2.24 -11.55 7.57
CA GLY A 61 1.08 -12.40 7.35
C GLY A 61 -0.22 -11.90 7.98
N LYS A 62 -0.18 -10.90 8.85
CA LYS A 62 -1.41 -10.30 9.40
C LYS A 62 -2.23 -9.69 8.29
N VAL A 63 -3.52 -10.03 8.22
CA VAL A 63 -4.44 -9.40 7.25
C VAL A 63 -4.63 -7.94 7.64
N ILE A 64 -4.31 -7.05 6.72
CA ILE A 64 -4.39 -5.61 6.96
C ILE A 64 -5.51 -4.95 6.16
N GLY A 65 -5.89 -5.55 5.04
CA GLY A 65 -6.94 -5.01 4.20
C GLY A 65 -7.32 -5.98 3.09
N PHE A 66 -8.00 -5.46 2.08
CA PHE A 66 -8.54 -6.28 0.99
C PHE A 66 -8.33 -5.56 -0.33
N VAL A 67 -8.03 -6.33 -1.38
CA VAL A 67 -7.81 -5.79 -2.72
C VAL A 67 -9.05 -5.07 -3.22
N GLY A 68 -8.84 -3.92 -3.86
CA GLY A 68 -9.89 -3.14 -4.47
C GLY A 68 -9.39 -2.42 -5.71
N SER A 69 -10.11 -1.37 -6.07
CA SER A 69 -9.78 -0.51 -7.21
C SER A 69 -10.01 0.96 -6.88
N THR A 70 -9.71 1.34 -5.63
CA THR A 70 -9.95 2.70 -5.15
C THR A 70 -8.80 3.63 -5.53
N GLY A 71 -9.12 4.91 -5.65
CA GLY A 71 -8.12 5.93 -5.93
C GLY A 71 -8.47 6.82 -7.12
N TYR A 72 -7.58 7.74 -7.40
CA TYR A 72 -7.66 8.72 -8.48
C TYR A 72 -8.91 9.60 -8.38
N GLY A 73 -9.18 10.08 -7.19
CA GLY A 73 -10.29 10.98 -6.95
C GLY A 73 -10.58 11.24 -5.48
N PRO A 74 -11.71 11.89 -5.18
CA PRO A 74 -12.14 12.11 -3.80
C PRO A 74 -12.45 10.81 -3.09
N PRO A 75 -12.53 10.83 -1.75
CA PRO A 75 -12.75 9.62 -0.96
C PRO A 75 -13.89 8.75 -1.49
N GLY A 76 -13.61 7.47 -1.65
CA GLY A 76 -14.57 6.50 -2.16
C GLY A 76 -14.53 6.26 -3.66
N THR A 77 -13.76 7.04 -4.42
CA THR A 77 -13.63 6.82 -5.86
C THR A 77 -13.05 5.44 -6.13
N ALA A 78 -13.70 4.70 -7.03
CA ALA A 78 -13.29 3.33 -7.37
C ALA A 78 -13.68 2.99 -8.79
N GLY A 79 -13.09 1.93 -9.33
CA GLY A 79 -13.49 1.38 -10.62
C GLY A 79 -12.88 2.03 -11.84
N LYS A 80 -11.92 2.93 -11.69
CA LYS A 80 -11.24 3.56 -12.83
C LYS A 80 -10.24 2.62 -13.49
N PHE A 81 -9.95 1.50 -12.86
CA PHE A 81 -9.02 0.49 -13.34
C PHE A 81 -9.41 -0.87 -12.74
N PRO A 82 -8.90 -2.00 -13.30
CA PRO A 82 -9.18 -3.31 -12.72
C PRO A 82 -8.64 -3.46 -11.30
N PRO A 83 -9.23 -4.33 -10.47
CA PRO A 83 -8.75 -4.52 -9.11
C PRO A 83 -7.30 -5.02 -9.10
N HIS A 84 -6.47 -4.42 -8.28
CA HIS A 84 -5.09 -4.83 -8.09
C HIS A 84 -4.53 -4.21 -6.82
N LEU A 85 -3.50 -4.83 -6.28
CA LEU A 85 -2.73 -4.26 -5.19
C LEU A 85 -1.55 -3.48 -5.77
N HIS A 86 -1.46 -2.21 -5.41
CA HIS A 86 -0.25 -1.43 -5.63
C HIS A 86 0.60 -1.57 -4.37
N PHE A 87 1.72 -2.26 -4.50
CA PHE A 87 2.63 -2.52 -3.39
C PHE A 87 4.02 -2.01 -3.72
N GLY A 88 4.64 -1.32 -2.76
CA GLY A 88 6.01 -0.85 -2.90
C GLY A 88 6.73 -0.82 -1.57
N ILE A 89 8.04 -0.95 -1.61
CA ILE A 89 8.90 -0.79 -0.44
C ILE A 89 9.85 0.35 -0.73
N TYR A 90 9.84 1.35 0.16
CA TYR A 90 10.65 2.55 0.01
C TYR A 90 11.63 2.64 1.17
N LYS A 91 12.88 2.74 0.83
CA LYS A 91 13.95 2.78 1.82
C LYS A 91 14.33 4.22 2.03
N ASP A 92 13.75 4.87 3.02
CA ASP A 92 14.08 6.25 3.25
C ASP A 92 13.52 6.81 4.55
N ASN A 93 14.28 7.71 5.12
CA ASN A 93 13.88 8.53 6.24
C ASN A 93 13.01 9.70 5.80
N GLY A 94 13.16 10.15 4.58
CA GLY A 94 12.48 11.31 4.05
C GLY A 94 11.31 11.00 3.15
N TYR A 95 10.87 9.76 3.11
CA TYR A 95 9.74 9.41 2.26
C TYR A 95 8.49 10.16 2.70
N THR A 96 7.95 10.92 1.78
CA THR A 96 6.61 11.48 1.91
C THR A 96 5.72 10.77 0.89
N GLU A 97 4.52 10.42 1.33
CA GLU A 97 3.57 9.79 0.45
C GLU A 97 3.19 10.77 -0.67
N TRP A 98 3.38 10.35 -1.92
CA TRP A 98 3.16 11.25 -3.04
C TRP A 98 1.69 11.28 -3.42
N ALA A 99 1.10 12.43 -3.23
CA ALA A 99 -0.27 12.68 -3.65
C ALA A 99 -0.31 13.40 -5.00
N PHE A 100 0.83 13.53 -5.67
CA PHE A 100 0.97 14.49 -6.75
C PHE A 100 1.37 13.92 -8.10
N ASP A 101 2.06 12.79 -8.18
CA ASP A 101 2.51 12.25 -9.46
C ASP A 101 2.40 10.73 -9.49
N PRO A 102 1.33 10.19 -10.09
CA PRO A 102 1.15 8.75 -10.19
C PRO A 102 2.19 8.07 -11.07
N TYR A 103 2.69 8.76 -12.10
CA TYR A 103 3.71 8.16 -12.98
C TYR A 103 5.02 7.98 -12.26
N MET A 104 5.44 8.97 -11.49
CA MET A 104 6.65 8.88 -10.71
C MET A 104 6.55 7.76 -9.66
N HIS A 105 5.41 7.68 -9.00
CA HIS A 105 5.14 6.64 -8.01
C HIS A 105 5.22 5.24 -8.62
N LEU A 106 4.55 5.03 -9.74
CA LEU A 106 4.58 3.76 -10.46
C LEU A 106 5.98 3.42 -10.94
N SER A 107 6.71 4.40 -11.48
CA SER A 107 8.08 4.18 -11.94
C SER A 107 9.01 3.70 -10.84
N LEU A 108 8.91 4.30 -9.66
CA LEU A 108 9.72 3.88 -8.52
C LEU A 108 9.36 2.48 -8.06
N TRP A 109 8.09 2.16 -8.03
CA TRP A 109 7.63 0.83 -7.66
C TRP A 109 8.14 -0.23 -8.65
N GLU A 110 8.05 0.05 -9.95
CA GLU A 110 8.55 -0.85 -10.98
C GLU A 110 10.05 -1.10 -10.86
N ARG A 111 10.83 -0.05 -10.57
CA ARG A 111 12.26 -0.20 -10.37
C ARG A 111 12.59 -1.12 -9.19
N LYS A 112 11.87 -0.98 -8.10
CA LYS A 112 12.06 -1.84 -6.94
C LYS A 112 11.69 -3.27 -7.22
N GLU A 113 10.60 -3.48 -7.94
CA GLU A 113 10.17 -4.81 -8.35
C GLU A 113 11.23 -5.50 -9.20
N ARG A 114 11.79 -4.80 -10.19
CA ARG A 114 12.86 -5.33 -11.03
C ARG A 114 14.11 -5.67 -10.23
N ALA A 115 14.48 -4.82 -9.30
CA ALA A 115 15.64 -5.09 -8.43
C ALA A 115 15.42 -6.36 -7.62
N ASN A 116 14.22 -6.57 -7.10
CA ASN A 116 13.90 -7.77 -6.34
C ASN A 116 13.90 -9.03 -7.20
N THR A 117 13.42 -8.94 -8.43
CA THR A 117 13.36 -10.10 -9.32
C THR A 117 14.72 -10.53 -9.86
N LYS A 118 15.72 -9.67 -9.82
CA LYS A 118 17.08 -9.97 -10.27
C LYS A 118 17.90 -10.73 -9.24
N ARG A 119 17.39 -10.91 -8.07
CA ARG A 119 18.06 -11.65 -7.02
C ARG A 119 17.76 -13.14 -7.16
#